data_738247e0c39396c9037fb019589bad01
#
_entry.id   738247e0c39396c9037fb019589bad01
#
_cell.length_a   1.000
_cell.length_b   1.000
_cell.length_c   1.000
_cell.angle_alpha   90.00
_cell.angle_beta   90.00
_cell.angle_gamma   90.00
#
_symmetry.space_group_name_H-M   'P 1'
#
loop_
_entity.id
_entity.type
_entity.pdbx_description
1 polymer ?
#
loop_
_entity_poly.entity_id
_entity_poly.type
_entity_poly.pdbx_seq_one_letter_code
_entity_poly.pdbx_strand_id
1 'polypeptide(L)'
;MTVTTRNDIDVMPPFCRNPDMIKTRIAVTILALSFIAVGACFAANAQLGTWKLNEAKSKIAPGMGKNTTVVYAEQKDKIKITVEGVAKDGKPTHGVWVGKFDGKAYPEKGNVGFDAVAYKVVNDRTNDLSAMKNGKALWTATVTVAKDGKSRTVIVNGTDENGKKYSSKAVYDKQ
;
A
#
# COMPACT_ATOMS: atom_id res chain seq x y z
N MET A 1 -50.59 -62.99 65.94
CA MET A 1 -49.24 -63.28 65.44
C MET A 1 -48.95 -62.34 64.27
N THR A 2 -48.15 -61.35 64.55
CA THR A 2 -47.89 -60.21 63.63
C THR A 2 -46.56 -60.42 62.96
N VAL A 3 -46.54 -60.52 61.64
CA VAL A 3 -45.27 -60.54 60.86
C VAL A 3 -45.12 -59.19 60.19
N THR A 4 -44.07 -58.49 60.58
CA THR A 4 -43.66 -57.19 60.00
C THR A 4 -42.61 -57.48 58.97
N THR A 5 -42.91 -57.14 57.69
CA THR A 5 -41.92 -57.11 56.62
C THR A 5 -41.39 -55.68 56.45
N ARG A 6 -40.12 -55.53 56.53
CA ARG A 6 -39.36 -54.28 56.39
C ARG A 6 -38.86 -54.24 54.95
N ASN A 7 -39.33 -53.24 54.16
CA ASN A 7 -38.79 -52.97 52.84
C ASN A 7 -37.66 -51.95 52.96
N ASP A 8 -36.44 -52.39 52.74
CA ASP A 8 -35.26 -51.50 52.59
C ASP A 8 -35.24 -51.01 51.14
N ILE A 9 -35.49 -49.71 50.98
CA ILE A 9 -35.29 -49.03 49.72
C ILE A 9 -33.90 -48.46 49.73
N ASP A 10 -32.99 -49.03 48.92
CA ASP A 10 -31.65 -48.49 48.67
C ASP A 10 -31.79 -47.15 47.96
N VAL A 11 -31.45 -46.07 48.68
CA VAL A 11 -31.37 -44.72 48.13
C VAL A 11 -29.96 -44.53 47.58
N MET A 12 -29.80 -44.54 46.26
CA MET A 12 -28.58 -44.15 45.59
C MET A 12 -28.25 -42.67 45.90
N PRO A 13 -26.98 -42.30 46.19
CA PRO A 13 -26.62 -40.91 46.41
C PRO A 13 -26.65 -40.13 45.12
N PRO A 14 -27.02 -38.84 45.14
CA PRO A 14 -27.08 -38.00 43.96
C PRO A 14 -25.65 -37.76 43.44
N PHE A 15 -25.48 -37.99 42.14
CA PHE A 15 -24.27 -37.63 41.39
C PHE A 15 -24.01 -36.13 41.56
N CYS A 16 -22.97 -35.77 42.34
CA CYS A 16 -22.44 -34.41 42.38
C CYS A 16 -21.89 -34.03 41.00
N ARG A 17 -22.73 -33.41 40.21
CA ARG A 17 -22.32 -32.80 38.96
C ARG A 17 -21.65 -31.47 39.32
N ASN A 18 -20.34 -31.42 39.25
CA ASN A 18 -19.53 -30.24 39.59
C ASN A 18 -19.78 -29.12 38.53
N PRO A 19 -20.44 -28.01 38.89
CA PRO A 19 -20.81 -26.97 37.91
C PRO A 19 -19.60 -26.21 37.39
N ASP A 20 -18.42 -26.33 38.02
CA ASP A 20 -17.23 -25.56 37.66
C ASP A 20 -16.50 -26.09 36.42
N MET A 21 -16.67 -27.40 36.09
CA MET A 21 -16.07 -27.97 34.88
C MET A 21 -16.75 -27.50 33.58
N ILE A 22 -18.00 -27.09 33.64
CA ILE A 22 -18.74 -26.60 32.45
C ILE A 22 -18.29 -25.15 32.13
N LYS A 23 -18.07 -24.34 33.18
CA LYS A 23 -17.63 -22.93 33.01
C LYS A 23 -16.22 -22.85 32.44
N THR A 24 -15.31 -23.73 32.86
CA THR A 24 -13.92 -23.75 32.38
C THR A 24 -13.80 -24.17 30.91
N ARG A 25 -14.65 -25.08 30.44
CA ARG A 25 -14.64 -25.53 29.04
C ARG A 25 -15.20 -24.47 28.09
N ILE A 26 -16.20 -23.70 28.52
CA ILE A 26 -16.77 -22.60 27.72
C ILE A 26 -15.79 -21.42 27.64
N ALA A 27 -15.08 -21.08 28.71
CA ALA A 27 -14.09 -20.02 28.74
C ALA A 27 -12.89 -20.30 27.81
N VAL A 28 -12.41 -21.54 27.76
CA VAL A 28 -11.29 -21.95 26.89
C VAL A 28 -11.72 -21.95 25.43
N THR A 29 -12.95 -22.32 25.12
CA THR A 29 -13.47 -22.33 23.72
C THR A 29 -13.67 -20.91 23.18
N ILE A 30 -14.09 -19.95 24.01
CA ILE A 30 -14.27 -18.55 23.62
C ILE A 30 -12.90 -17.87 23.42
N LEU A 31 -11.89 -18.20 24.21
CA LEU A 31 -10.53 -17.66 24.07
C LEU A 31 -9.83 -18.17 22.80
N ALA A 32 -10.13 -19.39 22.35
CA ALA A 32 -9.59 -19.95 21.11
C ALA A 32 -10.18 -19.35 19.84
N LEU A 33 -11.41 -18.81 19.89
CA LEU A 33 -12.05 -18.14 18.74
C LEU A 33 -11.66 -16.66 18.58
N SER A 34 -11.03 -16.05 19.58
CA SER A 34 -10.67 -14.62 19.55
C SER A 34 -9.35 -14.33 18.80
N PHE A 35 -8.63 -15.34 18.30
CA PHE A 35 -7.34 -15.20 17.62
C PHE A 35 -7.40 -15.26 16.08
N ILE A 36 -8.60 -15.32 15.49
CA ILE A 36 -8.75 -15.46 14.01
C ILE A 36 -9.19 -14.15 13.32
N ALA A 37 -9.03 -13.00 13.94
CA ALA A 37 -9.51 -11.76 13.35
C ALA A 37 -8.52 -10.61 13.43
N VAL A 38 -7.26 -10.80 13.04
CA VAL A 38 -6.40 -9.66 12.65
C VAL A 38 -5.46 -10.11 11.52
N GLY A 39 -6.03 -10.64 10.48
CA GLY A 39 -5.44 -10.70 9.16
C GLY A 39 -6.10 -9.66 8.28
N ALA A 40 -6.13 -8.39 8.69
CA ALA A 40 -6.23 -7.32 7.71
C ALA A 40 -4.94 -7.42 6.91
N CYS A 41 -4.99 -8.17 5.81
CA CYS A 41 -4.03 -8.03 4.73
C CYS A 41 -4.10 -6.56 4.29
N PHE A 42 -3.30 -5.71 4.93
CA PHE A 42 -2.77 -4.59 4.21
C PHE A 42 -1.99 -5.22 3.07
N ALA A 43 -2.60 -5.31 1.90
CA ALA A 43 -1.87 -5.58 0.68
C ALA A 43 -0.76 -4.53 0.67
N ALA A 44 0.47 -4.96 0.95
CA ALA A 44 1.60 -4.05 1.04
C ALA A 44 1.61 -3.26 -0.26
N ASN A 45 1.56 -1.93 -0.18
CA ASN A 45 1.54 -1.10 -1.37
C ASN A 45 2.78 -1.45 -2.21
N ALA A 46 2.58 -2.08 -3.35
CA ALA A 46 3.66 -2.60 -4.20
C ALA A 46 4.68 -1.50 -4.58
N GLN A 47 4.28 -0.23 -4.49
CA GLN A 47 5.14 0.91 -4.79
C GLN A 47 6.16 1.21 -3.69
N LEU A 48 5.97 0.74 -2.44
CA LEU A 48 6.86 1.05 -1.32
C LEU A 48 8.29 0.56 -1.56
N GLY A 49 9.24 1.34 -1.09
CA GLY A 49 10.67 1.07 -1.19
C GLY A 49 11.42 2.06 -2.08
N THR A 50 12.67 1.74 -2.35
CA THR A 50 13.59 2.55 -3.16
C THR A 50 13.67 2.00 -4.57
N TRP A 51 13.57 2.88 -5.55
CA TRP A 51 13.58 2.55 -6.96
C TRP A 51 14.66 3.34 -7.68
N LYS A 52 15.58 2.66 -8.34
CA LYS A 52 16.64 3.27 -9.15
C LYS A 52 16.37 3.11 -10.63
N LEU A 53 16.59 4.19 -11.39
CA LEU A 53 16.43 4.21 -12.83
C LEU A 53 17.39 3.21 -13.49
N ASN A 54 16.85 2.33 -14.32
CA ASN A 54 17.60 1.49 -15.22
C ASN A 54 17.66 2.16 -16.59
N GLU A 55 18.73 2.89 -16.86
CA GLU A 55 18.89 3.67 -18.10
C GLU A 55 18.86 2.76 -19.33
N ALA A 56 19.50 1.59 -19.26
CA ALA A 56 19.57 0.65 -20.38
C ALA A 56 18.20 0.11 -20.83
N LYS A 57 17.22 0.05 -19.91
CA LYS A 57 15.85 -0.40 -20.19
C LYS A 57 14.88 0.75 -20.43
N SER A 58 15.34 2.01 -20.28
CA SER A 58 14.51 3.21 -20.38
C SER A 58 14.61 3.88 -21.75
N LYS A 59 13.53 4.56 -22.14
CA LYS A 59 13.48 5.42 -23.35
C LYS A 59 12.88 6.76 -22.94
N ILE A 60 13.74 7.68 -22.54
CA ILE A 60 13.35 9.05 -22.17
C ILE A 60 13.30 9.90 -23.45
N ALA A 61 12.24 10.65 -23.62
CA ALA A 61 12.12 11.54 -24.77
C ALA A 61 13.25 12.59 -24.79
N PRO A 62 13.82 12.91 -25.94
CA PRO A 62 14.91 13.87 -26.05
C PRO A 62 14.56 15.22 -25.42
N GLY A 63 15.49 15.79 -24.69
CA GLY A 63 15.31 17.07 -24.02
C GLY A 63 14.43 17.04 -22.77
N MET A 64 14.04 15.87 -22.28
CA MET A 64 13.27 15.73 -21.04
C MET A 64 14.19 15.38 -19.85
N GLY A 65 13.82 15.88 -18.66
CA GLY A 65 14.45 15.46 -17.42
C GLY A 65 14.12 14.00 -17.08
N LYS A 66 14.86 13.43 -16.12
CA LYS A 66 14.63 12.06 -15.64
C LYS A 66 14.82 11.98 -14.13
N ASN A 67 13.99 11.20 -13.47
CA ASN A 67 14.18 10.83 -12.08
C ASN A 67 15.15 9.65 -12.00
N THR A 68 16.22 9.79 -11.23
CA THR A 68 17.25 8.75 -11.07
C THR A 68 16.95 7.83 -9.90
N THR A 69 16.37 8.38 -8.82
CA THR A 69 15.95 7.63 -7.64
C THR A 69 14.61 8.13 -7.15
N VAL A 70 13.74 7.20 -6.79
CA VAL A 70 12.43 7.51 -6.20
C VAL A 70 12.20 6.60 -5.01
N VAL A 71 11.88 7.19 -3.85
CA VAL A 71 11.62 6.48 -2.59
C VAL A 71 10.18 6.69 -2.19
N TYR A 72 9.46 5.59 -1.96
CA TYR A 72 8.11 5.60 -1.41
C TYR A 72 8.17 5.06 0.01
N ALA A 73 7.69 5.84 0.97
CA ALA A 73 7.64 5.47 2.38
C ALA A 73 6.26 5.78 2.98
N GLU A 74 5.80 4.94 3.87
CA GLU A 74 4.61 5.24 4.66
C GLU A 74 4.87 6.38 5.64
N GLN A 75 3.91 7.29 5.76
CA GLN A 75 3.95 8.41 6.71
C GLN A 75 2.56 8.58 7.34
N LYS A 76 2.33 7.91 8.45
CA LYS A 76 1.03 7.81 9.10
C LYS A 76 -0.02 7.25 8.11
N ASP A 77 -1.08 8.00 7.82
CA ASP A 77 -2.16 7.66 6.89
C ASP A 77 -1.90 8.13 5.43
N LYS A 78 -0.65 8.53 5.13
CA LYS A 78 -0.20 9.06 3.83
C LYS A 78 1.03 8.32 3.33
N ILE A 79 1.37 8.56 2.09
CA ILE A 79 2.63 8.14 1.49
C ILE A 79 3.51 9.37 1.30
N LYS A 80 4.77 9.28 1.73
CA LYS A 80 5.83 10.23 1.37
C LYS A 80 6.57 9.68 0.17
N ILE A 81 6.71 10.50 -0.87
CA ILE A 81 7.52 10.19 -2.05
C ILE A 81 8.66 11.21 -2.11
N THR A 82 9.88 10.72 -2.19
CA THR A 82 11.08 11.56 -2.39
C THR A 82 11.65 11.20 -3.75
N VAL A 83 11.94 12.22 -4.55
CA VAL A 83 12.44 12.10 -5.91
C VAL A 83 13.77 12.81 -6.04
N GLU A 84 14.77 12.11 -6.56
CA GLU A 84 16.04 12.67 -7.02
C GLU A 84 16.12 12.49 -8.52
N GLY A 85 16.65 13.49 -9.22
CA GLY A 85 16.71 13.43 -10.66
C GLY A 85 17.63 14.44 -11.30
N VAL A 86 17.47 14.59 -12.60
CA VAL A 86 18.18 15.56 -13.43
C VAL A 86 17.18 16.24 -14.35
N ALA A 87 17.16 17.55 -14.34
CA ALA A 87 16.32 18.36 -15.24
C ALA A 87 16.83 18.31 -16.70
N LYS A 88 16.05 18.87 -17.62
CA LYS A 88 16.41 18.97 -19.05
C LYS A 88 17.72 19.70 -19.32
N ASP A 89 18.09 20.63 -18.46
CA ASP A 89 19.35 21.42 -18.54
C ASP A 89 20.55 20.77 -17.81
N GLY A 90 20.38 19.52 -17.33
CA GLY A 90 21.41 18.76 -16.64
C GLY A 90 21.54 19.07 -15.15
N LYS A 91 20.79 20.01 -14.60
CA LYS A 91 20.84 20.36 -13.18
C LYS A 91 20.16 19.29 -12.32
N PRO A 92 20.66 19.03 -11.10
CA PRO A 92 20.01 18.13 -10.18
C PRO A 92 18.64 18.64 -9.75
N THR A 93 17.69 17.73 -9.64
CA THR A 93 16.35 17.99 -9.12
C THR A 93 16.10 17.17 -7.87
N HIS A 94 15.37 17.77 -6.94
CA HIS A 94 14.89 17.13 -5.72
C HIS A 94 13.43 17.49 -5.52
N GLY A 95 12.59 16.49 -5.18
CA GLY A 95 11.18 16.69 -4.91
C GLY A 95 10.71 15.85 -3.73
N VAL A 96 9.76 16.39 -2.98
CA VAL A 96 9.09 15.70 -1.87
C VAL A 96 7.59 15.93 -1.95
N TRP A 97 6.87 14.84 -2.09
CA TRP A 97 5.41 14.80 -2.07
C TRP A 97 4.90 14.00 -0.87
N VAL A 98 3.84 14.49 -0.22
CA VAL A 98 3.16 13.78 0.88
C VAL A 98 1.65 13.85 0.66
N GLY A 99 1.03 12.74 0.40
CA GLY A 99 -0.41 12.67 0.12
C GLY A 99 -0.99 11.28 0.18
N LYS A 100 -2.23 11.15 -0.27
CA LYS A 100 -2.94 9.88 -0.44
C LYS A 100 -3.10 9.56 -1.93
N PHE A 101 -3.26 8.29 -2.26
CA PHE A 101 -3.51 7.85 -3.63
C PHE A 101 -5.02 7.84 -3.94
N ASP A 102 -5.69 8.95 -3.65
CA ASP A 102 -7.14 9.15 -3.72
C ASP A 102 -7.61 9.97 -4.94
N GLY A 103 -6.68 10.31 -5.84
CA GLY A 103 -6.94 11.10 -7.03
C GLY A 103 -6.96 12.61 -6.79
N LYS A 104 -6.79 13.08 -5.54
CA LYS A 104 -6.70 14.51 -5.23
C LYS A 104 -5.27 15.02 -5.42
N ALA A 105 -5.14 16.28 -5.82
CA ALA A 105 -3.86 16.94 -5.92
C ALA A 105 -3.33 17.32 -4.53
N TYR A 106 -2.10 16.92 -4.23
CA TYR A 106 -1.36 17.32 -3.04
C TYR A 106 -0.11 18.10 -3.46
N PRO A 107 0.34 19.06 -2.63
CA PRO A 107 1.50 19.88 -2.95
C PRO A 107 2.78 19.05 -3.14
N GLU A 108 3.55 19.40 -4.14
CA GLU A 108 4.93 18.97 -4.35
C GLU A 108 5.88 20.07 -3.88
N LYS A 109 6.92 19.68 -3.15
CA LYS A 109 7.95 20.60 -2.64
C LYS A 109 9.30 20.27 -3.28
N GLY A 110 10.02 21.28 -3.72
CA GLY A 110 11.33 21.13 -4.33
C GLY A 110 11.47 21.90 -5.64
N ASN A 111 12.41 21.46 -6.48
CA ASN A 111 12.74 22.11 -7.76
C ASN A 111 12.42 21.24 -8.98
N VAL A 112 11.36 20.45 -8.93
CA VAL A 112 10.95 19.51 -9.99
C VAL A 112 10.16 20.13 -11.13
N GLY A 113 9.85 21.44 -11.06
CA GLY A 113 9.21 22.17 -12.15
C GLY A 113 7.67 22.16 -12.15
N PHE A 114 7.03 21.48 -11.21
CA PHE A 114 5.58 21.48 -10.96
C PHE A 114 5.31 21.67 -9.45
N ASP A 115 4.07 21.99 -9.08
CA ASP A 115 3.72 22.40 -7.73
C ASP A 115 2.74 21.46 -7.03
N ALA A 116 2.11 20.55 -7.76
CA ALA A 116 1.22 19.55 -7.20
C ALA A 116 1.19 18.26 -8.01
N VAL A 117 0.90 17.15 -7.35
CA VAL A 117 0.68 15.84 -7.98
C VAL A 117 -0.56 15.17 -7.40
N ALA A 118 -1.38 14.60 -8.28
CA ALA A 118 -2.47 13.72 -7.92
C ALA A 118 -2.07 12.27 -8.25
N TYR A 119 -2.17 11.38 -7.29
CA TYR A 119 -2.01 9.93 -7.48
C TYR A 119 -3.37 9.24 -7.34
N LYS A 120 -3.65 8.29 -8.22
CA LYS A 120 -4.86 7.47 -8.20
C LYS A 120 -4.51 6.00 -8.33
N VAL A 121 -5.02 5.17 -7.43
CA VAL A 121 -4.89 3.71 -7.53
C VAL A 121 -5.77 3.22 -8.70
N VAL A 122 -5.17 2.45 -9.60
CA VAL A 122 -5.86 1.71 -10.67
C VAL A 122 -6.08 0.26 -10.24
N ASN A 123 -5.04 -0.37 -9.69
CA ASN A 123 -5.07 -1.71 -9.10
C ASN A 123 -3.88 -1.88 -8.15
N ASP A 124 -3.72 -3.07 -7.54
CA ASP A 124 -2.69 -3.36 -6.53
C ASP A 124 -1.25 -3.04 -6.94
N ARG A 125 -0.97 -2.93 -8.24
CA ARG A 125 0.38 -2.70 -8.79
C ARG A 125 0.46 -1.50 -9.72
N THR A 126 -0.66 -0.86 -10.01
CA THR A 126 -0.72 0.23 -11.00
C THR A 126 -1.36 1.46 -10.40
N ASN A 127 -0.68 2.58 -10.54
CA ASN A 127 -1.19 3.90 -10.20
C ASN A 127 -1.08 4.83 -11.40
N ASP A 128 -2.09 5.65 -11.59
CA ASP A 128 -2.01 6.82 -12.45
C ASP A 128 -1.62 8.05 -11.63
N LEU A 129 -0.91 8.96 -12.26
CA LEU A 129 -0.58 10.23 -11.65
C LEU A 129 -0.65 11.36 -12.66
N SER A 130 -0.92 12.57 -12.16
CA SER A 130 -0.96 13.81 -12.94
C SER A 130 -0.16 14.88 -12.20
N ALA A 131 0.85 15.44 -12.87
CA ALA A 131 1.59 16.57 -12.36
C ALA A 131 0.97 17.88 -12.85
N MET A 132 0.89 18.86 -11.96
CA MET A 132 0.20 20.12 -12.19
C MET A 132 1.11 21.30 -11.91
N LYS A 133 0.89 22.40 -12.63
CA LYS A 133 1.46 23.71 -12.37
C LYS A 133 0.36 24.77 -12.44
N ASN A 134 0.22 25.55 -11.36
CA ASN A 134 -0.82 26.57 -11.26
C ASN A 134 -2.23 26.02 -11.61
N GLY A 135 -2.55 24.80 -11.11
CA GLY A 135 -3.82 24.11 -11.32
C GLY A 135 -4.02 23.51 -12.73
N LYS A 136 -3.06 23.61 -13.64
CA LYS A 136 -3.11 23.01 -14.98
C LYS A 136 -2.24 21.76 -15.05
N ALA A 137 -2.78 20.68 -15.63
CA ALA A 137 -2.02 19.47 -15.86
C ALA A 137 -0.91 19.72 -16.89
N LEU A 138 0.34 19.36 -16.57
CA LEU A 138 1.50 19.42 -17.44
C LEU A 138 1.72 18.10 -18.17
N TRP A 139 1.65 17.01 -17.42
CA TRP A 139 1.85 15.66 -17.94
C TRP A 139 1.14 14.65 -17.02
N THR A 140 0.91 13.48 -17.57
CA THR A 140 0.35 12.34 -16.85
C THR A 140 1.32 11.16 -16.92
N ALA A 141 1.23 10.25 -15.96
CA ALA A 141 1.96 8.99 -16.05
C ALA A 141 1.18 7.84 -15.45
N THR A 142 1.50 6.63 -15.94
CA THR A 142 1.06 5.37 -15.36
C THR A 142 2.29 4.65 -14.82
N VAL A 143 2.26 4.27 -13.55
CA VAL A 143 3.31 3.53 -12.85
C VAL A 143 2.82 2.11 -12.60
N THR A 144 3.49 1.12 -13.17
CA THR A 144 3.14 -0.30 -13.01
C THR A 144 4.31 -1.08 -12.44
N VAL A 145 4.13 -1.72 -11.29
CA VAL A 145 5.09 -2.64 -10.68
C VAL A 145 4.93 -4.03 -11.31
N ALA A 146 6.03 -4.66 -11.67
CA ALA A 146 6.06 -6.01 -12.21
C ALA A 146 5.51 -7.04 -11.19
N LYS A 147 5.07 -8.20 -11.66
CA LYS A 147 4.48 -9.26 -10.81
C LYS A 147 5.44 -9.75 -9.72
N ASP A 148 6.73 -9.77 -10.00
CA ASP A 148 7.79 -10.17 -9.08
C ASP A 148 8.19 -9.09 -8.05
N GLY A 149 7.63 -7.88 -8.18
CA GLY A 149 7.92 -6.73 -7.32
C GLY A 149 9.31 -6.13 -7.48
N LYS A 150 10.17 -6.65 -8.38
CA LYS A 150 11.58 -6.27 -8.51
C LYS A 150 11.83 -5.12 -9.46
N SER A 151 10.89 -4.81 -10.33
CA SER A 151 10.99 -3.69 -11.26
C SER A 151 9.65 -2.99 -11.41
N ARG A 152 9.68 -1.76 -11.91
CA ARG A 152 8.49 -1.02 -12.33
C ARG A 152 8.73 -0.24 -13.60
N THR A 153 7.67 -0.02 -14.34
CA THR A 153 7.66 0.82 -15.54
C THR A 153 6.82 2.06 -15.29
N VAL A 154 7.32 3.20 -15.69
CA VAL A 154 6.61 4.49 -15.68
C VAL A 154 6.48 4.96 -17.12
N ILE A 155 5.25 5.11 -17.59
CA ILE A 155 4.95 5.70 -18.92
C ILE A 155 4.48 7.13 -18.65
N VAL A 156 5.25 8.10 -19.12
CA VAL A 156 4.92 9.53 -19.01
C VAL A 156 4.44 10.04 -20.35
N ASN A 157 3.31 10.74 -20.35
CA ASN A 157 2.76 11.41 -21.54
C ASN A 157 2.52 12.89 -21.24
N GLY A 158 2.92 13.76 -22.14
CA GLY A 158 2.76 15.19 -21.99
C GLY A 158 2.89 15.93 -23.30
N THR A 159 2.92 17.25 -23.18
CA THR A 159 3.13 18.18 -24.31
C THR A 159 4.28 19.09 -23.93
N ASP A 160 5.24 19.25 -24.83
CA ASP A 160 6.37 20.14 -24.60
C ASP A 160 6.00 21.64 -24.80
N GLU A 161 6.96 22.51 -24.56
CA GLU A 161 6.79 23.98 -24.67
C GLU A 161 6.36 24.44 -26.08
N ASN A 162 6.62 23.64 -27.12
CA ASN A 162 6.27 23.90 -28.50
C ASN A 162 4.91 23.27 -28.89
N GLY A 163 4.15 22.71 -27.94
CA GLY A 163 2.89 22.06 -28.21
C GLY A 163 3.01 20.63 -28.77
N LYS A 164 4.23 20.07 -28.87
CA LYS A 164 4.45 18.73 -29.40
C LYS A 164 4.23 17.68 -28.30
N LYS A 165 3.43 16.69 -28.60
CA LYS A 165 3.21 15.54 -27.69
C LYS A 165 4.47 14.68 -27.60
N TYR A 166 4.77 14.21 -26.41
CA TYR A 166 5.84 13.24 -26.14
C TYR A 166 5.35 12.10 -25.28
N SER A 167 6.06 10.98 -25.37
CA SER A 167 5.93 9.84 -24.46
C SER A 167 7.32 9.36 -24.06
N SER A 168 7.49 9.09 -22.76
CA SER A 168 8.72 8.53 -22.20
C SER A 168 8.40 7.24 -21.47
N LYS A 169 9.27 6.25 -21.57
CA LYS A 169 9.24 5.02 -20.77
C LYS A 169 10.43 5.00 -19.86
N ALA A 170 10.24 5.06 -18.56
CA ALA A 170 11.28 4.85 -17.56
C ALA A 170 11.08 3.51 -16.87
N VAL A 171 12.12 2.72 -16.76
CA VAL A 171 12.16 1.44 -16.04
C VAL A 171 13.03 1.63 -14.82
N TYR A 172 12.55 1.14 -13.67
CA TYR A 172 13.27 1.20 -12.41
C TYR A 172 13.43 -0.20 -11.85
N ASP A 173 14.59 -0.47 -11.26
CA ASP A 173 14.84 -1.66 -10.47
C ASP A 173 14.71 -1.34 -8.98
N LYS A 174 14.08 -2.24 -8.21
CA LYS A 174 13.92 -2.11 -6.75
C LYS A 174 15.24 -2.40 -6.06
N GLN A 175 15.53 -1.62 -5.01
CA GLN A 175 16.75 -1.77 -4.19
C GLN A 175 16.45 -2.53 -2.91
#